data_3233b8366d9a12e656891840f825d999
#
_entry.id   3233b8366d9a12e656891840f825d999
#
_cell.length_a   1.000
_cell.length_b   1.000
_cell.length_c   1.000
_cell.angle_alpha   90.00
_cell.angle_beta   90.00
_cell.angle_gamma   90.00
#
_symmetry.space_group_name_H-M   'P 1'
#
loop_
_entity.id
_entity.type
_entity.pdbx_description
1 polymer ?
#
loop_
_entity_poly.entity_id
_entity_poly.type
_entity_poly.pdbx_seq_one_letter_code
_entity_poly.pdbx_strand_id
1 'polypeptide(L)'
;AMSAYHPELPHGAGLIMLSKEYFTFWINKHVCDERFVDMAHFLGMEDASKPEDFITALLELQKACGVDDLKMSDYGIKKEEAMTLARNARATMMRLFVRDPQETTDEEIAGIYERAYR
;
A
#
# COMPACT_ATOMS: atom_id res chain seq x y z
N ALA A 1 -5.63 9.35 -4.70
CA ALA A 1 -4.92 10.15 -5.71
C ALA A 1 -4.93 9.49 -7.10
N MET A 2 -4.53 8.21 -7.22
CA MET A 2 -4.43 7.56 -8.54
C MET A 2 -5.70 7.72 -9.38
N SER A 3 -6.88 7.36 -8.87
CA SER A 3 -8.14 7.48 -9.63
C SER A 3 -8.55 8.93 -9.95
N ALA A 4 -7.95 9.94 -9.32
CA ALA A 4 -8.20 11.34 -9.65
C ALA A 4 -7.55 11.74 -10.98
N TYR A 5 -6.39 11.16 -11.28
CA TYR A 5 -5.65 11.38 -12.53
C TYR A 5 -5.94 10.30 -13.58
N HIS A 6 -6.33 9.11 -13.13
CA HIS A 6 -6.61 7.94 -13.96
C HIS A 6 -8.01 7.40 -13.62
N PRO A 7 -9.08 8.03 -14.14
CA PRO A 7 -10.46 7.70 -13.77
C PRO A 7 -10.90 6.30 -14.17
N GLU A 8 -10.22 5.68 -15.12
CA GLU A 8 -10.45 4.28 -15.52
C GLU A 8 -10.00 3.28 -14.44
N LEU A 9 -9.16 3.71 -13.49
CA LEU A 9 -8.68 2.87 -12.41
C LEU A 9 -9.75 2.69 -11.34
N PRO A 10 -10.27 1.46 -11.12
CA PRO A 10 -11.16 1.20 -9.99
C PRO A 10 -10.42 1.46 -8.67
N HIS A 11 -11.10 2.10 -7.72
CA HIS A 11 -10.49 2.45 -6.43
C HIS A 11 -9.89 1.22 -5.70
N GLY A 12 -10.62 0.10 -5.68
CA GLY A 12 -10.15 -1.14 -5.07
C GLY A 12 -8.86 -1.69 -5.69
N ALA A 13 -8.74 -1.62 -7.02
CA ALA A 13 -7.51 -2.03 -7.71
C ALA A 13 -6.31 -1.17 -7.29
N GLY A 14 -6.52 0.15 -7.18
CA GLY A 14 -5.49 1.07 -6.68
C GLY A 14 -5.03 0.75 -5.26
N LEU A 15 -5.96 0.42 -4.36
CA LEU A 15 -5.64 0.01 -2.99
C LEU A 15 -4.82 -1.29 -2.96
N ILE A 16 -5.22 -2.29 -3.76
CA ILE A 16 -4.51 -3.58 -3.87
C ILE A 16 -3.06 -3.36 -4.34
N MET A 17 -2.87 -2.60 -5.43
CA MET A 17 -1.55 -2.34 -5.99
C MET A 17 -0.58 -1.65 -5.01
N LEU A 18 -1.09 -0.78 -4.14
CA LEU A 18 -0.28 -0.06 -3.15
C LEU A 18 -0.07 -0.85 -1.86
N SER A 19 -0.96 -1.78 -1.53
CA SER A 19 -1.07 -2.36 -0.17
C SER A 19 0.23 -3.00 0.32
N LYS A 20 0.92 -3.79 -0.51
CA LYS A 20 2.19 -4.41 -0.15
C LYS A 20 3.22 -3.36 0.30
N GLU A 21 3.46 -2.35 -0.51
CA GLU A 21 4.49 -1.36 -0.24
C GLU A 21 4.10 -0.39 0.88
N TYR A 22 2.81 -0.06 0.99
CA TYR A 22 2.27 0.73 2.10
C TYR A 22 2.49 0.02 3.45
N PHE A 23 2.13 -1.24 3.56
CA PHE A 23 2.32 -1.98 4.82
C PHE A 23 3.79 -2.28 5.09
N THR A 24 4.58 -2.61 4.07
CA THR A 24 6.03 -2.79 4.20
C THR A 24 6.71 -1.52 4.73
N PHE A 25 6.26 -0.34 4.29
CA PHE A 25 6.77 0.94 4.81
C PHE A 25 6.60 1.05 6.33
N TRP A 26 5.40 0.71 6.86
CA TRP A 26 5.14 0.77 8.29
C TRP A 26 5.85 -0.34 9.09
N ILE A 27 5.98 -1.52 8.51
CA ILE A 27 6.77 -2.62 9.11
C ILE A 27 8.22 -2.17 9.29
N ASN A 28 8.81 -1.55 8.28
CA ASN A 28 10.19 -1.04 8.35
C ASN A 28 10.37 0.10 9.37
N LYS A 29 9.31 0.81 9.72
CA LYS A 29 9.31 1.83 10.78
C LYS A 29 9.17 1.24 12.20
N HIS A 30 8.81 -0.03 12.33
CA HIS A 30 8.60 -0.72 13.62
C HIS A 30 7.61 -0.02 14.57
N VAL A 31 6.55 0.56 14.03
CA VAL A 31 5.56 1.32 14.82
C VAL A 31 4.31 0.54 15.19
N CYS A 32 4.09 -0.63 14.58
CA CYS A 32 2.88 -1.45 14.77
C CYS A 32 3.19 -2.96 14.72
N ASP A 33 4.35 -3.41 15.13
CA ASP A 33 4.84 -4.79 14.92
C ASP A 33 3.86 -5.85 15.43
N GLU A 34 3.36 -5.72 16.66
CA GLU A 34 2.40 -6.67 17.23
C GLU A 34 1.10 -6.75 16.42
N ARG A 35 0.61 -5.59 15.93
CA ARG A 35 -0.62 -5.55 15.12
C ARG A 35 -0.44 -6.25 13.78
N PHE A 36 0.73 -6.18 13.17
CA PHE A 36 1.00 -6.90 11.93
C PHE A 36 1.02 -8.41 12.15
N VAL A 37 1.59 -8.88 13.27
CA VAL A 37 1.54 -10.30 13.64
C VAL A 37 0.08 -10.76 13.85
N ASP A 38 -0.72 -9.98 14.59
CA ASP A 38 -2.14 -10.27 14.78
C ASP A 38 -2.90 -10.32 13.45
N MET A 39 -2.62 -9.38 12.55
CA MET A 39 -3.25 -9.36 11.21
C MET A 39 -2.87 -10.58 10.38
N ALA A 40 -1.64 -11.09 10.49
CA ALA A 40 -1.23 -12.33 9.84
C ALA A 40 -2.00 -13.54 10.39
N HIS A 41 -2.17 -13.62 11.73
CA HIS A 41 -3.01 -14.65 12.36
C HIS A 41 -4.45 -14.59 11.86
N PHE A 42 -5.05 -13.39 11.77
CA PHE A 42 -6.43 -13.22 11.26
C PHE A 42 -6.58 -13.62 9.79
N LEU A 43 -5.51 -13.55 9.01
CA LEU A 43 -5.48 -14.06 7.64
C LEU A 43 -5.21 -15.56 7.55
N GLY A 44 -5.11 -16.27 8.68
CA GLY A 44 -4.98 -17.73 8.76
C GLY A 44 -3.54 -18.25 8.87
N MET A 45 -2.55 -17.37 9.04
CA MET A 45 -1.16 -17.77 9.28
C MET A 45 -0.93 -18.00 10.78
N GLU A 46 -1.30 -19.19 11.27
CA GLU A 46 -1.29 -19.53 12.69
C GLU A 46 0.10 -19.49 13.34
N ASP A 47 1.16 -19.72 12.55
CA ASP A 47 2.57 -19.72 12.97
C ASP A 47 3.25 -18.36 12.80
N ALA A 48 2.50 -17.30 12.45
CA ALA A 48 3.06 -15.97 12.31
C ALA A 48 3.72 -15.50 13.61
N SER A 49 4.93 -14.94 13.50
CA SER A 49 5.75 -14.53 14.65
C SER A 49 6.45 -13.19 14.45
N LYS A 50 6.46 -12.66 13.24
CA LYS A 50 7.12 -11.41 12.88
C LYS A 50 6.22 -10.56 11.96
N PRO A 51 6.39 -9.22 11.95
CA PRO A 51 5.51 -8.33 11.17
C PRO A 51 5.47 -8.65 9.68
N GLU A 52 6.57 -9.11 9.09
CA GLU A 52 6.68 -9.46 7.67
C GLU A 52 5.78 -10.63 7.27
N ASP A 53 5.37 -11.47 8.21
CA ASP A 53 4.46 -12.58 7.97
C ASP A 53 3.10 -12.08 7.47
N PHE A 54 2.69 -10.86 7.88
CA PHE A 54 1.51 -10.22 7.34
C PHE A 54 1.61 -9.97 5.83
N ILE A 55 2.77 -9.55 5.33
CA ILE A 55 2.96 -9.34 3.88
C ILE A 55 2.83 -10.66 3.13
N THR A 56 3.38 -11.74 3.67
CA THR A 56 3.22 -13.08 3.09
C THR A 56 1.75 -13.47 3.02
N ALA A 57 1.01 -13.37 4.12
CA ALA A 57 -0.41 -13.70 4.18
C ALA A 57 -1.25 -12.82 3.23
N LEU A 58 -0.94 -11.51 3.15
CA LEU A 58 -1.62 -10.57 2.25
C LEU A 58 -1.43 -10.96 0.78
N LEU A 59 -0.19 -11.31 0.38
CA LEU A 59 0.09 -11.70 -1.00
C LEU A 59 -0.56 -13.03 -1.37
N GLU A 60 -0.62 -13.99 -0.45
CA GLU A 60 -1.36 -15.24 -0.65
C GLU A 60 -2.86 -14.98 -0.84
N LEU A 61 -3.44 -14.07 -0.04
CA LEU A 61 -4.83 -13.66 -0.22
C LEU A 61 -5.07 -13.00 -1.57
N GLN A 62 -4.20 -12.09 -1.99
CA GLN A 62 -4.31 -11.44 -3.31
C GLN A 62 -4.24 -12.45 -4.45
N LYS A 63 -3.34 -13.43 -4.35
CA LYS A 63 -3.23 -14.52 -5.31
C LYS A 63 -4.49 -15.39 -5.33
N ALA A 64 -5.01 -15.76 -4.17
CA ALA A 64 -6.24 -16.54 -4.07
C ALA A 64 -7.46 -15.80 -4.67
N CYS A 65 -7.47 -14.46 -4.59
CA CYS A 65 -8.48 -13.61 -5.21
C CYS A 65 -8.24 -13.33 -6.71
N GLY A 66 -7.10 -13.73 -7.27
CA GLY A 66 -6.76 -13.48 -8.68
C GLY A 66 -6.49 -12.00 -8.99
N VAL A 67 -5.92 -11.27 -8.04
CA VAL A 67 -5.63 -9.82 -8.17
C VAL A 67 -4.15 -9.47 -7.92
N ASP A 68 -3.30 -10.47 -7.87
CA ASP A 68 -1.86 -10.32 -7.62
C ASP A 68 -1.08 -9.83 -8.84
N ASP A 69 -1.68 -9.86 -10.03
CA ASP A 69 -1.10 -9.42 -11.29
C ASP A 69 -1.46 -7.98 -11.70
N LEU A 70 -2.26 -7.27 -10.91
CA LEU A 70 -2.62 -5.88 -11.16
C LEU A 70 -1.38 -4.98 -11.26
N LYS A 71 -1.33 -4.12 -12.30
CA LYS A 71 -0.21 -3.22 -12.57
C LYS A 71 -0.69 -1.81 -12.82
N MET A 72 0.05 -0.84 -12.31
CA MET A 72 -0.22 0.58 -12.54
C MET A 72 -0.10 0.95 -14.01
N SER A 73 0.87 0.36 -14.73
CA SER A 73 1.11 0.58 -16.16
C SER A 73 -0.09 0.21 -17.03
N ASP A 74 -0.88 -0.80 -16.64
CA ASP A 74 -2.07 -1.22 -17.38
C ASP A 74 -3.19 -0.15 -17.36
N TYR A 75 -3.14 0.76 -16.40
CA TYR A 75 -4.06 1.89 -16.26
C TYR A 75 -3.46 3.23 -16.71
N GLY A 76 -2.33 3.19 -17.43
CA GLY A 76 -1.66 4.38 -17.96
C GLY A 76 -0.93 5.23 -16.93
N ILE A 77 -0.82 4.77 -15.68
CA ILE A 77 -0.03 5.43 -14.64
C ILE A 77 1.46 5.28 -15.00
N LYS A 78 2.23 6.33 -14.82
CA LYS A 78 3.68 6.34 -15.05
C LYS A 78 4.44 6.46 -13.74
N LYS A 79 5.62 5.87 -13.67
CA LYS A 79 6.46 5.91 -12.47
C LYS A 79 6.80 7.33 -12.04
N GLU A 80 7.01 8.22 -13.01
CA GLU A 80 7.36 9.63 -12.82
C GLU A 80 6.23 10.45 -12.15
N GLU A 81 5.00 9.92 -12.12
CA GLU A 81 3.86 10.58 -11.47
C GLU A 81 3.88 10.45 -9.94
N ALA A 82 4.76 9.62 -9.37
CA ALA A 82 4.78 9.28 -7.94
C ALA A 82 4.72 10.51 -7.02
N MET A 83 5.55 11.51 -7.26
CA MET A 83 5.56 12.75 -6.46
C MET A 83 4.26 13.56 -6.65
N THR A 84 3.71 13.60 -7.85
CA THR A 84 2.44 14.29 -8.14
C THR A 84 1.28 13.60 -7.38
N LEU A 85 1.25 12.28 -7.41
CA LEU A 85 0.25 11.48 -6.69
C LEU A 85 0.39 11.65 -5.16
N ALA A 86 1.62 11.67 -4.64
CA ALA A 86 1.88 11.88 -3.22
C ALA A 86 1.37 13.25 -2.74
N ARG A 87 1.71 14.32 -3.44
CA ARG A 87 1.25 15.68 -3.13
C ARG A 87 -0.27 15.83 -3.24
N ASN A 88 -0.87 15.24 -4.25
CA ASN A 88 -2.33 15.25 -4.40
C ASN A 88 -3.01 14.48 -3.25
N ALA A 89 -2.49 13.30 -2.88
CA ALA A 89 -3.02 12.54 -1.76
C ALA A 89 -3.00 13.36 -0.47
N ARG A 90 -1.89 14.03 -0.16
CA ARG A 90 -1.79 14.90 1.02
C ARG A 90 -2.76 16.08 0.95
N ALA A 91 -2.82 16.77 -0.18
CA ALA A 91 -3.66 17.96 -0.34
C ALA A 91 -5.16 17.65 -0.20
N THR A 92 -5.60 16.49 -0.69
CA THR A 92 -7.02 16.13 -0.76
C THR A 92 -7.50 15.24 0.40
N MET A 93 -6.58 14.50 1.04
CA MET A 93 -6.91 13.46 2.02
C MET A 93 -6.16 13.63 3.36
N MET A 94 -5.80 14.85 3.72
CA MET A 94 -5.04 15.16 4.95
C MET A 94 -5.63 14.48 6.20
N ARG A 95 -6.95 14.32 6.28
CA ARG A 95 -7.61 13.65 7.41
C ARG A 95 -7.18 12.20 7.59
N LEU A 96 -6.77 11.52 6.52
CA LEU A 96 -6.29 10.13 6.58
C LEU A 96 -4.85 10.10 7.08
N PHE A 97 -4.00 11.02 6.61
CA PHE A 97 -2.59 11.09 7.02
C PHE A 97 -2.40 11.31 8.52
N VAL A 98 -3.29 12.09 9.16
CA VAL A 98 -3.23 12.29 10.62
C VAL A 98 -3.68 11.05 11.42
N ARG A 99 -4.13 9.99 10.75
CA ARG A 99 -4.48 8.69 11.37
C ARG A 99 -3.39 7.65 11.20
N ASP A 100 -2.41 7.93 10.36
CA ASP A 100 -1.23 7.07 10.22
C ASP A 100 -0.46 6.99 11.55
N PRO A 101 0.29 5.90 11.79
CA PRO A 101 1.05 5.71 13.03
C PRO A 101 2.07 6.82 13.32
N GLN A 102 2.60 7.45 12.27
CA GLN A 102 3.52 8.57 12.32
C GLN A 102 3.26 9.52 11.15
N GLU A 103 3.70 10.77 11.30
CA GLU A 103 3.71 11.72 10.18
C GLU A 103 4.67 11.24 9.09
N THR A 104 4.25 11.42 7.83
CA THR A 104 5.03 11.05 6.64
C THR A 104 5.37 12.30 5.83
N THR A 105 6.48 12.25 5.07
CA THR A 105 6.84 13.28 4.07
C THR A 105 6.27 12.94 2.70
N ASP A 106 6.26 13.92 1.79
CA ASP A 106 5.84 13.67 0.40
C ASP A 106 6.79 12.70 -0.31
N GLU A 107 8.09 12.76 0.01
CA GLU A 107 9.11 11.84 -0.51
C GLU A 107 8.89 10.41 -0.03
N GLU A 108 8.52 10.21 1.23
CA GLU A 108 8.20 8.88 1.75
C GLU A 108 6.98 8.29 1.04
N ILE A 109 5.94 9.11 0.83
CA ILE A 109 4.72 8.68 0.11
C ILE A 109 5.04 8.41 -1.35
N ALA A 110 5.79 9.28 -2.03
CA ALA A 110 6.23 9.05 -3.41
C ALA A 110 7.03 7.75 -3.53
N GLY A 111 7.91 7.47 -2.57
CA GLY A 111 8.66 6.22 -2.50
C GLY A 111 7.77 4.96 -2.41
N ILE A 112 6.61 5.04 -1.75
CA ILE A 112 5.63 3.94 -1.76
C ILE A 112 5.10 3.71 -3.17
N TYR A 113 4.69 4.77 -3.89
CA TYR A 113 4.22 4.68 -5.28
C TYR A 113 5.29 4.11 -6.22
N GLU A 114 6.54 4.60 -6.09
CA GLU A 114 7.66 4.16 -6.93
C GLU A 114 7.99 2.67 -6.75
N ARG A 115 7.95 2.16 -5.51
CA ARG A 115 8.20 0.74 -5.22
C ARG A 115 7.03 -0.15 -5.63
N ALA A 116 5.81 0.35 -5.55
CA ALA A 116 4.61 -0.36 -5.97
C ALA A 116 4.44 -0.40 -7.51
N TYR A 117 5.17 0.43 -8.23
CA TYR A 117 5.04 0.54 -9.69
C TYR A 117 5.46 -0.75 -10.41
N ARG A 118 4.55 -1.26 -11.23
CA ARG A 118 4.76 -2.38 -12.16
C ARG A 118 4.11 -2.08 -13.49
#